data_f06bd6387651bc5e5a48357591a92f42
#
_entry.id   f06bd6387651bc5e5a48357591a92f42
#
_cell.length_a   1.000
_cell.length_b   1.000
_cell.length_c   1.000
_cell.angle_alpha   90.00
_cell.angle_beta   90.00
_cell.angle_gamma   90.00
#
_symmetry.space_group_name_H-M   'P 1'
#
loop_
_entity.id
_entity.type
_entity.pdbx_description
1 polymer ?
#
loop_
_entity_poly.entity_id
_entity_poly.type
_entity_poly.pdbx_seq_one_letter_code
_entity_poly.pdbx_strand_id
1 'polypeptide(L)'
;PQNVLPFVQQILKNVLLKYFINRSIKFSEYVIVQLKHMNKIIEKKYRDKIIEIGEIEEVIVDASNKSGKIVFFGSEIPNKNYDFMVKTLQIISQNYTITVINPPKNIKEFNCVYTETQDQTLSVISENEIYLHASEHETVGLPIYEAQNLGLKIIIPKRPYSDYFKYENVFFYEYKNIDSALQKIEEAKNLKLKHSKALLYNENWSKILEYI
;
A
#
# COMPACT_ATOMS: atom_id res chain seq x y z
N PRO A 1 9.79 -14.06 31.97
CA PRO A 1 10.79 -14.64 31.04
C PRO A 1 10.19 -15.31 29.79
N GLN A 2 8.84 -15.40 29.62
CA GLN A 2 8.20 -16.18 28.55
C GLN A 2 8.15 -15.50 27.15
N ASN A 3 8.53 -14.24 27.02
CA ASN A 3 8.37 -13.49 25.73
C ASN A 3 9.64 -13.32 24.91
N VAL A 4 10.78 -13.92 25.29
CA VAL A 4 12.04 -13.77 24.56
C VAL A 4 12.14 -14.71 23.37
N LEU A 5 11.54 -15.91 23.46
CA LEU A 5 11.64 -16.94 22.42
C LEU A 5 11.06 -16.53 21.06
N PRO A 6 9.85 -15.94 20.98
CA PRO A 6 9.28 -15.50 19.69
C PRO A 6 10.09 -14.39 19.04
N PHE A 7 10.65 -13.46 19.83
CA PHE A 7 11.47 -12.35 19.34
C PHE A 7 12.80 -12.87 18.76
N VAL A 8 13.47 -13.80 19.46
CA VAL A 8 14.71 -14.43 18.99
C VAL A 8 14.46 -15.25 17.71
N GLN A 9 13.35 -15.99 17.65
CA GLN A 9 12.96 -16.74 16.45
C GLN A 9 12.71 -15.81 15.25
N GLN A 10 12.06 -14.66 15.45
CA GLN A 10 11.82 -13.69 14.38
C GLN A 10 13.13 -13.07 13.88
N ILE A 11 14.06 -12.72 14.77
CA ILE A 11 15.37 -12.20 14.40
C ILE A 11 16.14 -13.25 13.59
N LEU A 12 16.20 -14.48 14.06
CA LEU A 12 16.87 -15.58 13.35
C LEU A 12 16.28 -15.82 11.98
N LYS A 13 14.95 -15.83 11.86
CA LYS A 13 14.24 -15.95 10.57
C LYS A 13 14.64 -14.83 9.61
N ASN A 14 14.67 -13.57 10.08
CA ASN A 14 15.04 -12.43 9.25
C ASN A 14 16.52 -12.47 8.80
N VAL A 15 17.42 -12.89 9.69
CA VAL A 15 18.85 -13.05 9.38
C VAL A 15 19.07 -14.15 8.36
N LEU A 16 18.43 -15.31 8.55
CA LEU A 16 18.50 -16.44 7.61
C LEU A 16 17.91 -16.06 6.25
N LEU A 17 16.75 -15.41 6.22
CA LEU A 17 16.13 -14.95 4.99
C LEU A 17 17.03 -13.99 4.23
N LYS A 18 17.61 -13.00 4.91
CA LYS A 18 18.58 -12.07 4.32
C LYS A 18 19.81 -12.78 3.77
N TYR A 19 20.33 -13.76 4.51
CA TYR A 19 21.45 -14.58 4.06
C TYR A 19 21.13 -15.35 2.77
N PHE A 20 19.97 -16.02 2.71
CA PHE A 20 19.55 -16.77 1.52
C PHE A 20 19.27 -15.86 0.33
N ILE A 21 18.64 -14.70 0.55
CA ILE A 21 18.43 -13.70 -0.52
C ILE A 21 19.78 -13.25 -1.08
N ASN A 22 20.72 -12.83 -0.24
CA ASN A 22 22.04 -12.38 -0.69
C ASN A 22 22.82 -13.49 -1.41
N ARG A 23 22.68 -14.73 -0.94
CA ARG A 23 23.30 -15.89 -1.60
C ARG A 23 22.69 -16.14 -2.97
N SER A 24 21.36 -16.09 -3.10
CA SER A 24 20.66 -16.23 -4.37
C SER A 24 21.08 -15.13 -5.36
N ILE A 25 21.10 -13.87 -4.93
CA ILE A 25 21.57 -12.74 -5.73
C ILE A 25 23.01 -12.92 -6.20
N LYS A 26 23.90 -13.43 -5.34
CA LYS A 26 25.30 -13.68 -5.68
C LYS A 26 25.45 -14.63 -6.88
N PHE A 27 24.61 -15.67 -6.94
CA PHE A 27 24.67 -16.70 -7.99
C PHE A 27 23.74 -16.43 -9.17
N SER A 28 22.86 -15.44 -9.09
CA SER A 28 22.03 -15.00 -10.21
C SER A 28 22.85 -14.16 -11.19
N GLU A 29 22.57 -14.27 -12.46
CA GLU A 29 23.12 -13.39 -13.49
C GLU A 29 22.43 -12.02 -13.39
N TYR A 30 21.10 -12.01 -13.28
CA TYR A 30 20.28 -10.81 -13.14
C TYR A 30 19.33 -10.92 -11.95
N VAL A 31 18.89 -9.76 -11.45
CA VAL A 31 17.89 -9.60 -10.39
C VAL A 31 16.80 -8.66 -10.88
N ILE A 32 15.62 -9.19 -11.10
CA ILE A 32 14.48 -8.41 -11.56
C ILE A 32 13.81 -7.75 -10.35
N VAL A 33 13.58 -6.44 -10.43
CA VAL A 33 12.85 -5.67 -9.43
C VAL A 33 11.70 -4.89 -10.08
N GLN A 34 10.61 -4.76 -9.36
CA GLN A 34 9.45 -4.03 -9.85
C GLN A 34 9.65 -2.51 -9.77
N LEU A 35 10.29 -2.00 -8.73
CA LEU A 35 10.50 -0.57 -8.53
C LEU A 35 11.89 -0.26 -7.97
N LYS A 36 12.41 0.90 -8.33
CA LYS A 36 13.73 1.41 -7.96
C LYS A 36 14.03 1.39 -6.45
N HIS A 37 13.02 1.59 -5.60
CA HIS A 37 13.25 1.57 -4.16
C HIS A 37 13.65 0.19 -3.63
N MET A 38 13.27 -0.88 -4.33
CA MET A 38 13.68 -2.25 -3.98
C MET A 38 15.19 -2.44 -4.10
N ASN A 39 15.87 -1.59 -4.88
CA ASN A 39 17.33 -1.59 -5.00
C ASN A 39 18.01 -1.25 -3.66
N LYS A 40 17.32 -0.57 -2.74
CA LYS A 40 17.86 -0.25 -1.42
C LYS A 40 18.05 -1.49 -0.54
N ILE A 41 17.31 -2.56 -0.82
CA ILE A 41 17.37 -3.84 -0.10
C ILE A 41 18.56 -4.66 -0.59
N ILE A 42 19.00 -4.44 -1.83
CA ILE A 42 20.08 -5.18 -2.49
C ILE A 42 21.42 -4.50 -2.18
N GLU A 43 22.42 -5.30 -1.82
CA GLU A 43 23.76 -4.79 -1.54
C GLU A 43 24.35 -4.06 -2.75
N LYS A 44 25.06 -2.95 -2.49
CA LYS A 44 25.62 -2.08 -3.56
C LYS A 44 26.43 -2.83 -4.62
N LYS A 45 27.17 -3.88 -4.21
CA LYS A 45 28.01 -4.69 -5.09
C LYS A 45 27.27 -5.54 -6.14
N TYR A 46 25.93 -5.64 -6.03
CA TYR A 46 25.10 -6.41 -6.96
C TYR A 46 24.14 -5.53 -7.76
N ARG A 47 24.27 -4.20 -7.68
CA ARG A 47 23.36 -3.28 -8.33
C ARG A 47 23.44 -3.26 -9.84
N ASP A 48 24.61 -3.63 -10.37
CA ASP A 48 24.86 -3.82 -11.81
C ASP A 48 24.07 -4.99 -12.41
N LYS A 49 23.58 -5.90 -11.58
CA LYS A 49 22.74 -7.02 -11.99
C LYS A 49 21.23 -6.72 -12.01
N ILE A 50 20.82 -5.52 -11.57
CA ILE A 50 19.41 -5.20 -11.36
C ILE A 50 18.78 -4.77 -12.67
N ILE A 51 17.67 -5.42 -13.04
CA ILE A 51 16.75 -5.02 -14.09
C ILE A 51 15.47 -4.50 -13.44
N GLU A 52 15.17 -3.22 -13.62
CA GLU A 52 13.94 -2.60 -13.15
C GLU A 52 12.89 -2.64 -14.24
N ILE A 53 11.81 -3.39 -14.02
CA ILE A 53 10.72 -3.56 -15.00
C ILE A 53 9.54 -2.61 -14.78
N GLY A 54 9.42 -2.00 -13.59
CA GLY A 54 8.32 -1.09 -13.29
C GLY A 54 8.52 0.28 -13.94
N GLU A 55 7.46 0.78 -14.56
CA GLU A 55 7.37 2.10 -15.13
C GLU A 55 6.27 2.88 -14.44
N ILE A 56 6.54 4.15 -14.12
CA ILE A 56 5.59 5.03 -13.46
C ILE A 56 5.39 6.26 -14.34
N GLU A 57 4.14 6.50 -14.73
CA GLU A 57 3.72 7.67 -15.47
C GLU A 57 2.83 8.56 -14.60
N GLU A 58 3.05 9.88 -14.65
CA GLU A 58 2.17 10.84 -13.98
C GLU A 58 1.01 11.19 -14.90
N VAL A 59 -0.21 11.04 -14.38
CA VAL A 59 -1.44 11.38 -15.08
C VAL A 59 -2.31 12.32 -14.23
N ILE A 60 -3.21 13.04 -14.88
CA ILE A 60 -4.22 13.87 -14.20
C ILE A 60 -5.55 13.13 -14.24
N VAL A 61 -6.20 13.01 -13.10
CA VAL A 61 -7.48 12.33 -12.95
C VAL A 61 -8.50 13.26 -12.28
N ASP A 62 -9.78 13.02 -12.55
CA ASP A 62 -10.87 13.71 -11.86
C ASP A 62 -10.93 13.22 -10.41
N ALA A 63 -11.04 14.16 -9.47
CA ALA A 63 -11.15 13.81 -8.07
C ALA A 63 -12.51 13.17 -7.76
N SER A 64 -12.52 12.16 -6.89
CA SER A 64 -13.75 11.53 -6.41
C SER A 64 -14.62 12.50 -5.63
N ASN A 65 -15.91 12.55 -5.97
CA ASN A 65 -16.94 13.39 -5.32
C ASN A 65 -17.82 12.61 -4.33
N LYS A 66 -17.42 11.42 -3.92
CA LYS A 66 -18.20 10.48 -3.07
C LYS A 66 -18.01 10.78 -1.59
N SER A 67 -18.49 11.93 -1.13
CA SER A 67 -18.27 12.44 0.24
C SER A 67 -18.64 11.45 1.36
N GLY A 68 -17.79 11.36 2.35
CA GLY A 68 -18.03 10.58 3.58
C GLY A 68 -17.87 9.07 3.43
N LYS A 69 -17.25 8.57 2.35
CA LYS A 69 -17.05 7.15 2.10
C LYS A 69 -15.55 6.79 2.16
N ILE A 70 -15.24 5.78 2.96
CA ILE A 70 -13.87 5.29 3.16
C ILE A 70 -13.80 3.82 2.75
N VAL A 71 -12.78 3.45 1.98
CA VAL A 71 -12.49 2.07 1.61
C VAL A 71 -11.12 1.63 2.10
N PHE A 72 -10.99 0.36 2.49
CA PHE A 72 -9.70 -0.29 2.74
C PHE A 72 -9.76 -1.78 2.43
N PHE A 73 -8.60 -2.42 2.27
CA PHE A 73 -8.49 -3.85 2.05
C PHE A 73 -8.34 -4.62 3.36
N GLY A 74 -9.19 -5.64 3.56
CA GLY A 74 -9.04 -6.61 4.62
C GLY A 74 -7.88 -7.58 4.30
N SER A 75 -7.12 -7.99 5.31
CA SER A 75 -6.05 -8.97 5.16
C SER A 75 -5.62 -9.52 6.51
N GLU A 76 -5.42 -10.84 6.59
CA GLU A 76 -4.83 -11.49 7.77
C GLU A 76 -3.29 -11.37 7.81
N ILE A 77 -2.66 -10.89 6.74
CA ILE A 77 -1.21 -10.74 6.68
C ILE A 77 -0.78 -9.67 7.71
N PRO A 78 0.09 -10.00 8.69
CA PRO A 78 0.38 -9.11 9.82
C PRO A 78 0.90 -7.72 9.42
N ASN A 79 1.69 -7.62 8.32
CA ASN A 79 2.21 -6.35 7.85
C ASN A 79 1.15 -5.40 7.27
N LYS A 80 -0.07 -5.89 7.00
CA LYS A 80 -1.21 -5.06 6.51
C LYS A 80 -1.94 -4.33 7.64
N ASN A 81 -1.66 -4.67 8.91
CA ASN A 81 -2.19 -4.01 10.11
C ASN A 81 -3.73 -3.87 10.12
N TYR A 82 -4.43 -4.94 9.76
CA TYR A 82 -5.89 -4.96 9.68
C TYR A 82 -6.56 -4.51 10.97
N ASP A 83 -6.12 -5.03 12.12
CA ASP A 83 -6.68 -4.67 13.44
C ASP A 83 -6.50 -3.17 13.76
N PHE A 84 -5.40 -2.56 13.33
CA PHE A 84 -5.18 -1.12 13.47
C PHE A 84 -6.22 -0.33 12.67
N MET A 85 -6.47 -0.71 11.41
CA MET A 85 -7.48 -0.07 10.57
C MET A 85 -8.88 -0.21 11.16
N VAL A 86 -9.25 -1.43 11.58
CA VAL A 86 -10.55 -1.69 12.21
C VAL A 86 -10.76 -0.80 13.42
N LYS A 87 -9.81 -0.77 14.37
CA LYS A 87 -9.89 0.07 15.58
C LYS A 87 -10.00 1.56 15.23
N THR A 88 -9.22 2.03 14.26
CA THR A 88 -9.26 3.43 13.82
C THR A 88 -10.64 3.80 13.26
N LEU A 89 -11.17 2.97 12.37
CA LEU A 89 -12.40 3.26 11.65
C LEU A 89 -13.66 3.05 12.51
N GLN A 90 -13.63 2.16 13.50
CA GLN A 90 -14.73 2.01 14.46
C GLN A 90 -15.03 3.31 15.22
N ILE A 91 -14.00 4.13 15.50
CA ILE A 91 -14.17 5.43 16.19
C ILE A 91 -15.02 6.41 15.38
N ILE A 92 -14.93 6.35 14.05
CA ILE A 92 -15.61 7.29 13.14
C ILE A 92 -16.77 6.65 12.35
N SER A 93 -17.11 5.40 12.62
CA SER A 93 -18.12 4.64 11.86
C SER A 93 -19.52 5.27 11.86
N GLN A 94 -19.83 6.11 12.84
CA GLN A 94 -21.11 6.85 12.87
C GLN A 94 -21.17 8.01 11.86
N ASN A 95 -20.02 8.54 11.44
CA ASN A 95 -19.90 9.73 10.58
C ASN A 95 -19.47 9.40 9.14
N TYR A 96 -19.07 8.15 8.89
CA TYR A 96 -18.56 7.68 7.61
C TYR A 96 -19.14 6.34 7.21
N THR A 97 -19.40 6.18 5.93
CA THR A 97 -19.67 4.86 5.36
C THR A 97 -18.33 4.16 5.10
N ILE A 98 -18.09 3.05 5.77
CA ILE A 98 -16.84 2.32 5.69
C ILE A 98 -17.03 1.04 4.90
N THR A 99 -16.27 0.88 3.81
CA THR A 99 -16.25 -0.32 2.96
C THR A 99 -14.96 -1.09 3.17
N VAL A 100 -15.07 -2.38 3.43
CA VAL A 100 -13.94 -3.31 3.57
C VAL A 100 -13.97 -4.30 2.42
N ILE A 101 -12.92 -4.30 1.62
CA ILE A 101 -12.77 -5.27 0.52
C ILE A 101 -12.06 -6.51 1.05
N ASN A 102 -12.66 -7.68 0.81
CA ASN A 102 -12.13 -9.00 1.18
C ASN A 102 -11.69 -9.09 2.67
N PRO A 103 -12.55 -8.72 3.63
CA PRO A 103 -12.20 -8.83 5.03
C PRO A 103 -12.01 -10.30 5.44
N PRO A 104 -11.08 -10.61 6.35
CA PRO A 104 -10.91 -11.98 6.87
C PRO A 104 -12.13 -12.46 7.68
N LYS A 105 -12.91 -11.52 8.22
CA LYS A 105 -14.19 -11.74 8.89
C LYS A 105 -15.06 -10.49 8.80
N ASN A 106 -16.38 -10.68 8.79
CA ASN A 106 -17.33 -9.58 8.76
C ASN A 106 -17.28 -8.75 10.04
N ILE A 107 -17.42 -7.44 9.86
CA ILE A 107 -17.57 -6.45 10.92
C ILE A 107 -18.94 -5.81 10.75
N LYS A 108 -19.81 -5.89 11.77
CA LYS A 108 -21.23 -5.46 11.66
C LYS A 108 -21.37 -3.99 11.27
N GLU A 109 -20.44 -3.16 11.74
CA GLU A 109 -20.47 -1.71 11.54
C GLU A 109 -19.97 -1.27 10.15
N PHE A 110 -19.42 -2.21 9.36
CA PHE A 110 -18.79 -1.92 8.07
C PHE A 110 -19.51 -2.64 6.93
N ASN A 111 -19.48 -2.02 5.76
CA ASN A 111 -19.91 -2.66 4.52
C ASN A 111 -18.81 -3.61 4.02
N CYS A 112 -18.95 -4.91 4.31
CA CYS A 112 -17.99 -5.94 3.91
C CYS A 112 -18.34 -6.46 2.52
N VAL A 113 -17.43 -6.26 1.55
CA VAL A 113 -17.60 -6.66 0.14
C VAL A 113 -16.52 -7.66 -0.25
N TYR A 114 -16.92 -8.75 -0.88
CA TYR A 114 -16.02 -9.75 -1.42
C TYR A 114 -15.94 -9.62 -2.93
N THR A 115 -14.73 -9.54 -3.46
CA THR A 115 -14.44 -9.39 -4.88
C THR A 115 -13.54 -10.52 -5.35
N GLU A 116 -13.81 -11.06 -6.53
CA GLU A 116 -13.06 -12.16 -7.13
C GLU A 116 -12.16 -11.70 -8.28
N THR A 117 -12.51 -10.55 -8.88
CA THR A 117 -11.78 -9.97 -10.02
C THR A 117 -11.28 -8.57 -9.72
N GLN A 118 -10.27 -8.14 -10.48
CA GLN A 118 -9.75 -6.77 -10.38
C GLN A 118 -10.82 -5.74 -10.76
N ASP A 119 -11.60 -5.98 -11.79
CA ASP A 119 -12.67 -5.06 -12.23
C ASP A 119 -13.73 -4.85 -11.15
N GLN A 120 -14.14 -5.93 -10.47
CA GLN A 120 -15.03 -5.81 -9.31
C GLN A 120 -14.39 -4.98 -8.19
N THR A 121 -13.12 -5.20 -7.92
CA THR A 121 -12.36 -4.46 -6.91
C THR A 121 -12.29 -2.98 -7.25
N LEU A 122 -11.94 -2.63 -8.48
CA LEU A 122 -11.86 -1.25 -8.96
C LEU A 122 -13.24 -0.57 -8.92
N SER A 123 -14.31 -1.28 -9.27
CA SER A 123 -15.68 -0.79 -9.15
C SER A 123 -16.00 -0.39 -7.70
N VAL A 124 -15.70 -1.26 -6.73
CA VAL A 124 -15.93 -0.98 -5.31
C VAL A 124 -15.08 0.21 -4.85
N ILE A 125 -13.80 0.28 -5.21
CA ILE A 125 -12.93 1.41 -4.86
C ILE A 125 -13.51 2.71 -5.40
N SER A 126 -13.96 2.73 -6.67
CA SER A 126 -14.48 3.93 -7.35
C SER A 126 -15.71 4.54 -6.69
N GLU A 127 -16.41 3.81 -5.85
CA GLU A 127 -17.59 4.28 -5.11
C GLU A 127 -17.23 5.04 -3.83
N ASN A 128 -15.95 5.21 -3.54
CA ASN A 128 -15.47 5.83 -2.30
C ASN A 128 -14.72 7.14 -2.56
N GLU A 129 -14.51 7.92 -1.51
CA GLU A 129 -13.77 9.19 -1.53
C GLU A 129 -12.33 9.02 -1.03
N ILE A 130 -12.16 8.20 -0.01
CA ILE A 130 -10.91 8.03 0.72
C ILE A 130 -10.49 6.56 0.69
N TYR A 131 -9.23 6.31 0.33
CA TYR A 131 -8.58 5.03 0.50
C TYR A 131 -7.64 5.08 1.71
N LEU A 132 -7.89 4.23 2.71
CA LEU A 132 -7.03 4.10 3.88
C LEU A 132 -6.10 2.89 3.71
N HIS A 133 -4.80 3.12 3.87
CA HIS A 133 -3.77 2.09 3.80
C HIS A 133 -2.96 2.05 5.10
N ALA A 134 -2.60 0.85 5.59
CA ALA A 134 -1.89 0.72 6.87
C ALA A 134 -0.69 -0.23 6.83
N SER A 135 -0.27 -0.67 5.65
CA SER A 135 0.82 -1.62 5.52
C SER A 135 2.14 -1.09 6.09
N GLU A 136 2.86 -1.96 6.76
CA GLU A 136 4.21 -1.67 7.23
C GLU A 136 5.23 -1.67 6.09
N HIS A 137 5.04 -2.57 5.14
CA HIS A 137 5.90 -2.74 3.97
C HIS A 137 5.06 -2.98 2.73
N GLU A 138 5.46 -2.38 1.63
CA GLU A 138 4.95 -2.65 0.29
C GLU A 138 6.10 -2.87 -0.69
N THR A 139 5.86 -3.73 -1.65
CA THR A 139 6.73 -3.88 -2.82
C THR A 139 6.40 -2.83 -3.87
N VAL A 140 5.20 -2.87 -4.40
CA VAL A 140 4.65 -1.89 -5.34
C VAL A 140 3.56 -1.05 -4.68
N GLY A 141 2.64 -1.69 -3.96
CA GLY A 141 1.48 -1.02 -3.39
C GLY A 141 0.39 -0.77 -4.43
N LEU A 142 0.14 -1.73 -5.33
CA LEU A 142 -0.85 -1.62 -6.42
C LEU A 142 -2.18 -0.98 -6.00
N PRO A 143 -2.79 -1.34 -4.86
CA PRO A 143 -4.04 -0.71 -4.44
C PRO A 143 -3.94 0.80 -4.19
N ILE A 144 -2.75 1.33 -3.89
CA ILE A 144 -2.54 2.77 -3.73
C ILE A 144 -2.60 3.46 -5.10
N TYR A 145 -1.93 2.88 -6.12
CA TYR A 145 -1.97 3.38 -7.49
C TYR A 145 -3.40 3.32 -8.06
N GLU A 146 -4.07 2.19 -7.86
CA GLU A 146 -5.46 1.98 -8.30
C GLU A 146 -6.41 3.04 -7.70
N ALA A 147 -6.32 3.26 -6.39
CA ALA A 147 -7.14 4.27 -5.72
C ALA A 147 -6.81 5.70 -6.18
N GLN A 148 -5.52 6.03 -6.41
CA GLN A 148 -5.13 7.32 -6.99
C GLN A 148 -5.70 7.52 -8.39
N ASN A 149 -5.61 6.51 -9.26
CA ASN A 149 -6.11 6.57 -10.63
C ASN A 149 -7.63 6.72 -10.71
N LEU A 150 -8.34 6.32 -9.67
CA LEU A 150 -9.78 6.53 -9.51
C LEU A 150 -10.12 7.87 -8.82
N GLY A 151 -9.12 8.73 -8.58
CA GLY A 151 -9.30 10.06 -8.03
C GLY A 151 -9.55 10.11 -6.52
N LEU A 152 -9.29 9.02 -5.78
CA LEU A 152 -9.49 9.01 -4.35
C LEU A 152 -8.39 9.80 -3.62
N LYS A 153 -8.73 10.28 -2.44
CA LYS A 153 -7.76 10.79 -1.46
C LYS A 153 -7.14 9.62 -0.72
N ILE A 154 -5.83 9.61 -0.62
CA ILE A 154 -5.05 8.48 -0.11
C ILE A 154 -4.51 8.81 1.27
N ILE A 155 -4.78 7.95 2.24
CA ILE A 155 -4.25 8.08 3.60
C ILE A 155 -3.32 6.89 3.86
N ILE A 156 -2.03 7.15 3.99
CA ILE A 156 -0.99 6.13 4.12
C ILE A 156 -0.04 6.44 5.30
N PRO A 157 0.56 5.42 5.94
CA PRO A 157 1.53 5.66 7.01
C PRO A 157 2.85 6.18 6.45
N LYS A 158 3.57 6.99 7.23
CA LYS A 158 4.95 7.38 6.93
C LYS A 158 5.87 6.16 7.01
N ARG A 159 6.18 5.59 5.86
CA ARG A 159 7.05 4.42 5.67
C ARG A 159 7.96 4.64 4.46
N PRO A 160 9.07 3.90 4.30
CA PRO A 160 9.98 4.11 3.17
C PRO A 160 9.33 4.06 1.78
N TYR A 161 8.28 3.26 1.60
CA TYR A 161 7.54 3.19 0.34
C TYR A 161 6.64 4.41 0.11
N SER A 162 6.19 5.09 1.17
CA SER A 162 5.27 6.23 1.04
C SER A 162 5.91 7.45 0.37
N ASP A 163 7.24 7.51 0.32
CA ASP A 163 7.97 8.59 -0.36
C ASP A 163 7.68 8.69 -1.86
N TYR A 164 7.14 7.64 -2.47
CA TYR A 164 6.76 7.63 -3.90
C TYR A 164 5.43 8.32 -4.17
N PHE A 165 4.59 8.53 -3.15
CA PHE A 165 3.22 9.01 -3.28
C PHE A 165 3.06 10.47 -2.78
N LYS A 166 3.96 11.38 -3.15
CA LYS A 166 3.95 12.78 -2.65
C LYS A 166 3.14 13.72 -3.55
N TYR A 167 1.80 13.61 -3.48
CA TYR A 167 0.86 14.44 -4.22
C TYR A 167 -0.14 15.11 -3.29
N GLU A 168 -0.86 16.13 -3.79
CA GLU A 168 -1.81 16.92 -3.02
C GLU A 168 -2.97 16.10 -2.43
N ASN A 169 -3.32 14.98 -3.06
CA ASN A 169 -4.37 14.06 -2.58
C ASN A 169 -3.86 12.97 -1.63
N VAL A 170 -2.58 13.01 -1.23
CA VAL A 170 -1.96 11.99 -0.37
C VAL A 170 -1.63 12.58 1.00
N PHE A 171 -2.14 11.93 2.04
CA PHE A 171 -2.01 12.34 3.44
C PHE A 171 -1.21 11.30 4.21
N PHE A 172 -0.18 11.75 4.92
CA PHE A 172 0.73 10.89 5.65
C PHE A 172 0.44 10.94 7.14
N TYR A 173 0.16 9.78 7.77
CA TYR A 173 0.01 9.68 9.21
C TYR A 173 1.18 8.94 9.86
N GLU A 174 1.38 9.18 11.17
CA GLU A 174 2.40 8.49 11.95
C GLU A 174 2.04 7.02 12.11
N TYR A 175 2.93 6.12 11.75
CA TYR A 175 2.69 4.68 11.72
C TYR A 175 2.18 4.15 13.06
N LYS A 176 1.07 3.41 13.03
CA LYS A 176 0.35 2.87 14.19
C LYS A 176 -0.16 3.93 15.19
N ASN A 177 -0.32 5.16 14.77
CA ASN A 177 -0.89 6.23 15.60
C ASN A 177 -2.32 6.51 15.12
N ILE A 178 -3.32 6.13 15.94
CA ILE A 178 -4.74 6.28 15.62
C ILE A 178 -5.11 7.76 15.50
N ASP A 179 -4.69 8.60 16.44
CA ASP A 179 -5.04 10.03 16.45
C ASP A 179 -4.51 10.73 15.21
N SER A 180 -3.26 10.40 14.81
CA SER A 180 -2.67 10.90 13.58
C SER A 180 -3.44 10.44 12.35
N ALA A 181 -3.90 9.18 12.29
CA ALA A 181 -4.70 8.67 11.19
C ALA A 181 -6.06 9.39 11.11
N LEU A 182 -6.75 9.56 12.23
CA LEU A 182 -8.03 10.26 12.32
C LEU A 182 -7.90 11.73 11.89
N GLN A 183 -6.85 12.41 12.34
CA GLN A 183 -6.55 13.78 11.91
C GLN A 183 -6.42 13.87 10.38
N LYS A 184 -5.71 12.92 9.74
CA LYS A 184 -5.52 12.90 8.29
C LYS A 184 -6.80 12.55 7.52
N ILE A 185 -7.70 11.75 8.09
CA ILE A 185 -9.03 11.50 7.53
C ILE A 185 -9.83 12.81 7.49
N GLU A 186 -9.83 13.59 8.57
CA GLU A 186 -10.54 14.88 8.60
C GLU A 186 -9.90 15.93 7.67
N GLU A 187 -8.58 16.00 7.59
CA GLU A 187 -7.88 16.86 6.63
C GLU A 187 -8.26 16.49 5.18
N ALA A 188 -8.27 15.19 4.86
CA ALA A 188 -8.67 14.69 3.55
C ALA A 188 -10.12 15.02 3.21
N LYS A 189 -11.05 14.84 4.15
CA LYS A 189 -12.48 15.19 3.97
C LYS A 189 -12.66 16.66 3.59
N ASN A 190 -11.91 17.55 4.24
CA ASN A 190 -12.04 19.00 4.04
C ASN A 190 -11.35 19.51 2.76
N LEU A 191 -10.44 18.72 2.18
CA LEU A 191 -9.78 19.07 0.92
C LEU A 191 -10.77 18.91 -0.25
N LYS A 192 -10.98 19.98 -1.02
CA LYS A 192 -11.77 19.96 -2.24
C LYS A 192 -10.85 20.07 -3.45
N LEU A 193 -10.82 19.04 -4.26
CA LEU A 193 -10.07 18.98 -5.53
C LEU A 193 -11.07 18.75 -6.67
N LYS A 194 -10.81 19.36 -7.82
CA LYS A 194 -11.46 18.97 -9.09
C LYS A 194 -10.68 17.87 -9.78
N HIS A 195 -9.39 18.02 -9.78
CA HIS A 195 -8.44 17.10 -10.40
C HIS A 195 -7.33 16.83 -9.41
N SER A 196 -6.68 15.69 -9.51
CA SER A 196 -5.47 15.34 -8.76
C SER A 196 -4.46 14.68 -9.67
N LYS A 197 -3.20 14.76 -9.28
CA LYS A 197 -2.15 13.96 -9.91
C LYS A 197 -2.21 12.54 -9.36
N ALA A 198 -2.08 11.59 -10.25
CA ALA A 198 -2.02 10.16 -9.96
C ALA A 198 -0.82 9.52 -10.65
N LEU A 199 -0.41 8.37 -10.16
CA LEU A 199 0.64 7.57 -10.74
C LEU A 199 0.04 6.33 -11.40
N LEU A 200 0.25 6.19 -12.69
CA LEU A 200 -0.04 4.95 -13.40
C LEU A 200 1.19 4.04 -13.33
N TYR A 201 1.02 2.86 -12.77
CA TYR A 201 2.06 1.84 -12.68
C TYR A 201 1.86 0.79 -13.77
N ASN A 202 2.91 0.53 -14.55
CA ASN A 202 2.96 -0.53 -15.55
C ASN A 202 4.23 -1.39 -15.36
N GLU A 203 4.19 -2.64 -15.80
CA GLU A 203 5.34 -3.53 -15.86
C GLU A 203 5.76 -3.74 -17.32
N ASN A 204 6.99 -3.36 -17.62
CA ASN A 204 7.59 -3.55 -18.92
C ASN A 204 8.54 -4.75 -18.92
N TRP A 205 7.99 -5.92 -19.15
CA TRP A 205 8.72 -7.18 -19.19
C TRP A 205 9.65 -7.30 -20.41
N SER A 206 9.45 -6.49 -21.47
CA SER A 206 10.33 -6.48 -22.64
C SER A 206 11.75 -6.04 -22.33
N LYS A 207 11.94 -5.27 -21.25
CA LYS A 207 13.28 -4.88 -20.77
C LYS A 207 14.19 -6.07 -20.46
N ILE A 208 13.63 -7.22 -20.12
CA ILE A 208 14.43 -8.43 -19.86
C ILE A 208 15.09 -8.94 -21.15
N LEU A 209 14.42 -8.76 -22.29
CA LEU A 209 14.95 -9.22 -23.58
C LEU A 209 16.21 -8.50 -24.04
N GLU A 210 16.51 -7.32 -23.46
CA GLU A 210 17.73 -6.56 -23.73
C GLU A 210 18.97 -7.20 -23.05
N TYR A 211 18.77 -8.14 -22.12
CA TYR A 211 19.80 -8.76 -21.29
C TYR A 211 19.98 -10.25 -21.55
N ILE A 212 19.13 -10.85 -22.38
CA ILE A 212 19.19 -12.26 -22.81
C ILE A 212 19.69 -12.34 -24.26
#